data_6d09dae3487625caead49107e7d8b7d2
#
_entry.id   6d09dae3487625caead49107e7d8b7d2
#
_cell.length_a   1.000
_cell.length_b   1.000
_cell.length_c   1.000
_cell.angle_alpha   90.00
_cell.angle_beta   90.00
_cell.angle_gamma   90.00
#
_symmetry.space_group_name_H-M   'P 1'
#
loop_
_entity.id
_entity.type
_entity.pdbx_description
1 polymer ?
#
loop_
_entity_poly.entity_id
_entity_poly.type
_entity_poly.pdbx_seq_one_letter_code
_entity_poly.pdbx_strand_id
1 'polypeptide(L)'
;MSETRVMPEQASPPAIAPKEPLAASAEAARMAAVRRYDILDTPPDGAYDRVAALAARLFEVPVATVTIVDEDRIWFKATHGLEGVTEIGRDPGLCASAVLTDDTTVIPDTLLDPVACSNPLVAGPMGVRFYAAAPIITADGYRLGTVNVLDTRPREISEADSATLADLAAVVRDQLELRLSALHVVRAEQERRKVEQEKRQAEEEARQRAERDRAAIAAFASTLQRTLVPPVLPAVPGLELACHYKTASPQEVGGDFYDVFPIGGDRWAFFLGDVCGKGAEAASVTSLTRYTLRAAALVDADPTAALKALNTALLLDAAVGTRFCTAIFGLLDPARDGGFTVTLATGGHPPAYHLSPTEDGGVRVEAARANGGMLVGAIAEATFASRTLHLAPGQGLLLYTDGLTEARTADGRMLADTGLTDFLAQRQAPVRAGFLIDDTVALLDTLPDTERDDVALLALSVPTPDAAPAGITTTVHSAAAPTADVSVGQENRRP
;
A
#
# COMPACT_ATOMS: atom_id res chain seq x y z
N MET A 1 80.03 71.36 -43.17
CA MET A 1 79.72 69.95 -42.79
C MET A 1 78.46 70.00 -41.96
N SER A 2 77.29 69.68 -42.59
CA SER A 2 75.96 69.77 -41.99
C SER A 2 75.49 68.32 -41.79
N GLU A 3 75.39 67.90 -40.54
CA GLU A 3 74.88 66.56 -40.16
C GLU A 3 73.33 66.64 -40.20
N THR A 4 72.69 65.87 -41.08
CA THR A 4 71.27 65.67 -41.14
C THR A 4 70.88 64.58 -40.20
N ARG A 5 70.12 64.95 -39.16
CA ARG A 5 69.57 64.04 -38.12
C ARG A 5 68.32 63.33 -38.72
N VAL A 6 68.47 62.07 -39.00
CA VAL A 6 67.30 61.22 -39.41
C VAL A 6 66.49 60.89 -38.17
N MET A 7 65.21 61.24 -38.23
CA MET A 7 64.24 60.83 -37.21
C MET A 7 63.84 59.36 -37.40
N PRO A 8 63.68 58.62 -36.31
CA PRO A 8 63.28 57.21 -36.44
C PRO A 8 61.78 57.14 -36.89
N GLU A 9 61.53 56.30 -37.87
CA GLU A 9 60.29 55.92 -38.42
C GLU A 9 59.42 55.26 -37.33
N GLN A 10 58.22 55.82 -37.02
CA GLN A 10 57.28 55.25 -36.08
C GLN A 10 56.73 53.98 -36.71
N ALA A 11 57.03 52.82 -36.11
CA ALA A 11 56.43 51.53 -36.48
C ALA A 11 54.92 51.57 -36.23
N SER A 12 54.17 51.37 -37.29
CA SER A 12 52.72 51.14 -37.19
C SER A 12 52.42 49.92 -36.32
N PRO A 13 51.42 49.96 -35.39
CA PRO A 13 51.04 48.81 -34.61
C PRO A 13 50.61 47.65 -35.53
N PRO A 14 50.88 46.37 -35.12
CA PRO A 14 50.52 45.23 -35.96
C PRO A 14 49.02 45.14 -36.12
N ALA A 15 48.53 45.12 -37.38
CA ALA A 15 47.16 44.86 -37.72
C ALA A 15 46.71 43.50 -37.16
N ILE A 16 45.58 43.45 -36.49
CA ILE A 16 45.01 42.17 -36.00
C ILE A 16 44.66 41.32 -37.23
N ALA A 17 45.36 40.22 -37.42
CA ALA A 17 45.08 39.28 -38.49
C ALA A 17 43.62 38.73 -38.33
N PRO A 18 42.88 38.51 -39.40
CA PRO A 18 41.56 37.92 -39.33
C PRO A 18 41.68 36.54 -38.64
N LYS A 19 40.97 36.36 -37.51
CA LYS A 19 41.00 35.10 -36.75
C LYS A 19 40.15 34.09 -37.52
N GLU A 20 40.69 32.84 -37.67
CA GLU A 20 39.94 31.75 -38.32
C GLU A 20 38.71 31.39 -37.49
N PRO A 21 37.57 31.13 -38.10
CA PRO A 21 36.36 30.65 -37.40
C PRO A 21 36.65 29.28 -36.77
N LEU A 22 36.02 29.01 -35.65
CA LEU A 22 36.06 27.69 -34.99
C LEU A 22 35.63 26.60 -35.98
N ALA A 23 36.30 25.41 -35.88
CA ALA A 23 35.80 24.23 -36.60
C ALA A 23 34.34 23.95 -36.18
N ALA A 24 33.51 23.49 -37.12
CA ALA A 24 32.08 23.26 -36.87
C ALA A 24 31.79 22.41 -35.64
N SER A 25 32.64 21.44 -35.32
CA SER A 25 32.51 20.61 -34.12
C SER A 25 32.84 21.39 -32.81
N ALA A 26 33.77 22.31 -32.86
CA ALA A 26 34.14 23.16 -31.71
C ALA A 26 33.06 24.21 -31.43
N GLU A 27 32.44 24.75 -32.47
CA GLU A 27 31.32 25.69 -32.34
C GLU A 27 30.08 24.97 -31.80
N ALA A 28 29.77 23.76 -32.26
CA ALA A 28 28.68 22.98 -31.72
C ALA A 28 28.86 22.65 -30.20
N ALA A 29 30.10 22.35 -29.77
CA ALA A 29 30.41 22.13 -28.37
C ALA A 29 30.28 23.42 -27.54
N ARG A 30 30.73 24.56 -28.07
CA ARG A 30 30.56 25.88 -27.47
C ARG A 30 29.07 26.22 -27.29
N MET A 31 28.27 25.99 -28.33
CA MET A 31 26.81 26.22 -28.28
C MET A 31 26.11 25.30 -27.28
N ALA A 32 26.55 24.05 -27.17
CA ALA A 32 26.04 23.16 -26.13
C ALA A 32 26.35 23.70 -24.72
N ALA A 33 27.55 24.29 -24.54
CA ALA A 33 27.90 24.95 -23.29
C ALA A 33 27.01 26.18 -23.03
N VAL A 34 26.77 27.06 -24.01
CA VAL A 34 25.87 28.22 -23.88
C VAL A 34 24.48 27.76 -23.41
N ARG A 35 23.89 26.74 -24.10
CA ARG A 35 22.55 26.20 -23.77
C ARG A 35 22.48 25.60 -22.37
N ARG A 36 23.56 25.05 -21.86
CA ARG A 36 23.63 24.44 -20.51
C ARG A 36 23.28 25.42 -19.39
N TYR A 37 23.66 26.70 -19.55
CA TYR A 37 23.41 27.74 -18.56
C TYR A 37 21.98 28.31 -18.61
N ASP A 38 21.22 28.03 -19.68
CA ASP A 38 19.85 28.49 -19.86
C ASP A 38 19.72 30.02 -19.64
N ILE A 39 20.70 30.76 -20.18
CA ILE A 39 20.88 32.19 -19.92
C ILE A 39 20.28 33.08 -21.02
N LEU A 40 20.20 32.59 -22.28
CA LEU A 40 19.65 33.33 -23.39
C LEU A 40 18.17 33.67 -23.16
N ASP A 41 17.74 34.82 -23.61
CA ASP A 41 16.36 35.34 -23.54
C ASP A 41 15.81 35.42 -22.09
N THR A 42 16.69 35.40 -21.09
CA THR A 42 16.30 35.60 -19.70
C THR A 42 16.14 37.10 -19.37
N PRO A 43 15.26 37.45 -18.40
CA PRO A 43 15.08 38.84 -17.99
C PRO A 43 16.39 39.48 -17.51
N PRO A 44 16.47 40.81 -17.53
CA PRO A 44 17.57 41.55 -16.88
C PRO A 44 17.79 41.04 -15.46
N ASP A 45 19.08 40.94 -15.05
CA ASP A 45 19.48 40.47 -13.76
C ASP A 45 20.51 41.45 -13.19
N GLY A 46 20.18 42.06 -12.06
CA GLY A 46 20.99 43.11 -11.43
C GLY A 46 22.41 42.67 -11.09
N ALA A 47 22.77 41.39 -11.08
CA ALA A 47 24.13 40.94 -10.91
C ALA A 47 24.99 41.30 -12.13
N TYR A 48 24.50 41.01 -13.35
CA TYR A 48 25.18 41.33 -14.60
C TYR A 48 25.14 42.83 -14.89
N ASP A 49 24.02 43.50 -14.59
CA ASP A 49 23.90 44.95 -14.72
C ASP A 49 24.93 45.70 -13.88
N ARG A 50 25.20 45.22 -12.65
CA ARG A 50 26.27 45.77 -11.80
C ARG A 50 27.63 45.60 -12.40
N VAL A 51 27.92 44.48 -13.05
CA VAL A 51 29.23 44.24 -13.72
C VAL A 51 29.40 45.23 -14.88
N ALA A 52 28.38 45.38 -15.75
CA ALA A 52 28.42 46.36 -16.86
C ALA A 52 28.62 47.80 -16.34
N ALA A 53 27.86 48.22 -15.33
CA ALA A 53 28.02 49.54 -14.74
C ALA A 53 29.35 49.74 -14.06
N LEU A 54 29.96 48.70 -13.44
CA LEU A 54 31.26 48.74 -12.83
C LEU A 54 32.36 48.87 -13.89
N ALA A 55 32.24 48.09 -14.98
CA ALA A 55 33.16 48.19 -16.12
C ALA A 55 33.16 49.60 -16.71
N ALA A 56 31.99 50.20 -16.97
CA ALA A 56 31.87 51.55 -17.47
C ALA A 56 32.59 52.58 -16.57
N ARG A 57 32.43 52.45 -15.25
CA ARG A 57 33.08 53.37 -14.30
C ARG A 57 34.58 53.16 -14.19
N LEU A 58 35.05 51.91 -14.13
CA LEU A 58 36.48 51.63 -14.00
C LEU A 58 37.29 52.07 -15.20
N PHE A 59 36.70 51.90 -16.39
CA PHE A 59 37.37 52.31 -17.65
C PHE A 59 36.98 53.72 -18.08
N GLU A 60 36.11 54.42 -17.35
CA GLU A 60 35.63 55.76 -17.68
C GLU A 60 35.12 55.88 -19.12
N VAL A 61 34.35 54.87 -19.56
CA VAL A 61 33.74 54.76 -20.88
C VAL A 61 32.24 54.96 -20.86
N PRO A 62 31.67 55.50 -21.94
CA PRO A 62 30.19 55.71 -22.02
C PRO A 62 29.40 54.42 -22.15
N VAL A 63 29.98 53.34 -22.66
CA VAL A 63 29.28 52.07 -22.92
C VAL A 63 30.08 50.88 -22.38
N ALA A 64 29.40 50.04 -21.65
CA ALA A 64 29.89 48.71 -21.28
C ALA A 64 28.77 47.67 -21.35
N THR A 65 29.10 46.43 -21.71
CA THR A 65 28.10 45.37 -21.92
C THR A 65 28.61 44.02 -21.43
N VAL A 66 27.64 43.18 -21.04
CA VAL A 66 27.86 41.74 -20.86
C VAL A 66 27.05 41.03 -21.95
N THR A 67 27.74 40.30 -22.82
CA THR A 67 27.12 39.64 -23.96
C THR A 67 27.33 38.14 -23.97
N ILE A 68 26.36 37.40 -24.50
CA ILE A 68 26.44 35.96 -24.81
C ILE A 68 26.40 35.84 -26.35
N VAL A 69 27.34 35.09 -26.91
CA VAL A 69 27.44 34.87 -28.36
C VAL A 69 26.67 33.59 -28.70
N ASP A 70 25.51 33.77 -29.31
CA ASP A 70 24.64 32.70 -29.82
C ASP A 70 25.07 32.23 -31.22
N GLU A 71 24.31 31.38 -31.84
CA GLU A 71 24.57 30.82 -33.17
C GLU A 71 24.57 31.89 -34.27
N ASP A 72 23.58 32.77 -34.26
CA ASP A 72 23.32 33.79 -35.29
C ASP A 72 23.30 35.22 -34.74
N ARG A 73 23.35 35.41 -33.41
CA ARG A 73 23.23 36.72 -32.75
C ARG A 73 24.21 36.85 -31.58
N ILE A 74 24.43 38.10 -31.20
CA ILE A 74 25.05 38.49 -29.94
C ILE A 74 23.94 39.04 -29.06
N TRP A 75 23.66 38.31 -27.97
CA TRP A 75 22.61 38.67 -27.03
C TRP A 75 23.20 39.44 -25.84
N PHE A 76 22.57 40.58 -25.52
CA PHE A 76 23.05 41.45 -24.44
C PHE A 76 22.37 41.06 -23.12
N LYS A 77 23.12 40.41 -22.24
CA LYS A 77 22.64 40.08 -20.91
C LYS A 77 22.54 41.31 -20.01
N ALA A 78 23.46 42.23 -20.15
CA ALA A 78 23.47 43.53 -19.47
C ALA A 78 24.09 44.61 -20.31
N THR A 79 23.59 45.83 -20.20
CA THR A 79 24.12 47.00 -20.90
C THR A 79 24.19 48.20 -19.97
N HIS A 80 25.24 49.02 -20.13
CA HIS A 80 25.33 50.35 -19.57
C HIS A 80 25.62 51.34 -20.71
N GLY A 81 24.84 52.42 -20.81
CA GLY A 81 25.00 53.41 -21.83
C GLY A 81 24.50 52.96 -23.24
N LEU A 82 23.81 51.83 -23.33
CA LEU A 82 23.20 51.32 -24.56
C LEU A 82 21.74 50.93 -24.28
N GLU A 83 20.81 51.86 -24.45
CA GLU A 83 19.41 51.64 -24.15
C GLU A 83 18.66 51.05 -25.35
N GLY A 84 17.74 50.11 -25.05
CA GLY A 84 16.81 49.53 -26.05
C GLY A 84 17.41 48.50 -26.99
N VAL A 85 18.69 48.15 -26.87
CA VAL A 85 19.34 47.11 -27.66
C VAL A 85 19.44 45.82 -26.82
N THR A 86 18.74 44.78 -27.25
CA THR A 86 18.75 43.45 -26.59
C THR A 86 19.60 42.45 -27.34
N GLU A 87 19.78 42.60 -28.63
CA GLU A 87 20.59 41.75 -29.49
C GLU A 87 21.05 42.48 -30.77
N ILE A 88 22.11 41.97 -31.39
CA ILE A 88 22.57 42.32 -32.71
C ILE A 88 22.99 41.09 -33.48
N GLY A 89 23.07 41.19 -34.81
CA GLY A 89 23.58 40.12 -35.66
C GLY A 89 25.02 39.74 -35.28
N ARG A 90 25.34 38.46 -35.40
CA ARG A 90 26.65 37.92 -35.05
C ARG A 90 27.76 38.43 -35.98
N ASP A 91 27.49 38.53 -37.26
CA ASP A 91 28.44 38.94 -38.30
C ASP A 91 28.01 40.26 -39.00
N PRO A 92 28.91 41.21 -39.18
CA PRO A 92 30.27 41.35 -38.62
C PRO A 92 30.18 41.81 -37.16
N GLY A 93 30.63 40.96 -36.21
CA GLY A 93 30.49 41.23 -34.78
C GLY A 93 31.83 41.38 -34.08
N LEU A 94 32.06 42.49 -33.35
CA LEU A 94 33.24 42.70 -32.51
C LEU A 94 33.32 41.62 -31.42
N CYS A 95 32.23 41.34 -30.72
CA CYS A 95 32.15 40.31 -29.68
C CYS A 95 32.32 38.89 -30.25
N ALA A 96 31.85 38.63 -31.49
CA ALA A 96 32.00 37.34 -32.14
C ALA A 96 33.48 37.03 -32.43
N SER A 97 34.28 38.04 -32.73
CA SER A 97 35.71 37.89 -32.89
C SER A 97 36.46 37.73 -31.58
N ALA A 98 35.98 38.36 -30.49
CA ALA A 98 36.57 38.28 -29.16
C ALA A 98 36.42 36.90 -28.52
N VAL A 99 35.36 36.15 -28.82
CA VAL A 99 35.17 34.74 -28.28
C VAL A 99 36.05 33.70 -28.99
N LEU A 100 36.84 34.10 -30.01
CA LEU A 100 37.78 33.20 -30.68
C LEU A 100 39.14 33.09 -29.99
N THR A 101 39.39 33.88 -28.93
CA THR A 101 40.66 33.92 -28.19
C THR A 101 40.40 33.83 -26.69
N ASP A 102 41.39 33.36 -25.93
CA ASP A 102 41.36 33.38 -24.47
C ASP A 102 41.81 34.71 -23.87
N ASP A 103 42.51 35.52 -24.67
CA ASP A 103 43.06 36.81 -24.25
C ASP A 103 42.05 37.93 -24.43
N THR A 104 42.19 38.99 -23.64
CA THR A 104 41.47 40.26 -23.83
C THR A 104 41.78 40.85 -25.20
N THR A 105 40.78 41.06 -26.02
CA THR A 105 40.92 41.73 -27.30
C THR A 105 40.83 43.25 -27.10
N VAL A 106 41.82 44.00 -27.62
CA VAL A 106 41.84 45.47 -27.54
C VAL A 106 42.01 46.04 -28.92
N ILE A 107 41.10 46.96 -29.31
CA ILE A 107 41.15 47.74 -30.57
C ILE A 107 41.20 49.22 -30.19
N PRO A 108 42.38 49.84 -30.18
CA PRO A 108 42.56 51.25 -29.76
C PRO A 108 41.82 52.27 -30.63
N ASP A 109 41.73 52.01 -31.93
CA ASP A 109 40.94 52.76 -32.87
C ASP A 109 40.27 51.83 -33.93
N THR A 110 38.96 51.65 -33.83
CA THR A 110 38.20 50.70 -34.67
C THR A 110 38.18 51.11 -36.13
N LEU A 111 38.37 52.39 -36.48
CA LEU A 111 38.44 52.82 -37.88
C LEU A 111 39.76 52.42 -38.57
N LEU A 112 40.81 52.14 -37.78
CA LEU A 112 42.09 51.67 -38.27
C LEU A 112 42.18 50.13 -38.33
N ASP A 113 41.21 49.44 -37.72
CA ASP A 113 41.16 47.98 -37.77
C ASP A 113 40.37 47.53 -39.02
N PRO A 114 40.98 46.69 -39.88
CA PRO A 114 40.38 46.27 -41.16
C PRO A 114 39.10 45.44 -41.02
N VAL A 115 38.87 44.81 -39.89
CA VAL A 115 37.64 44.01 -39.60
C VAL A 115 36.61 44.88 -38.89
N ALA A 116 37.01 45.61 -37.86
CA ALA A 116 36.12 46.41 -37.03
C ALA A 116 35.49 47.59 -37.78
N CYS A 117 36.20 48.20 -38.73
CA CYS A 117 35.73 49.40 -39.48
C CYS A 117 34.41 49.15 -40.20
N SER A 118 34.06 47.92 -40.60
CA SER A 118 32.82 47.54 -41.24
C SER A 118 31.64 47.23 -40.28
N ASN A 119 31.92 47.17 -38.97
CA ASN A 119 30.93 46.84 -37.97
C ASN A 119 29.84 47.96 -37.89
N PRO A 120 28.54 47.62 -37.81
CA PRO A 120 27.44 48.61 -37.71
C PRO A 120 27.59 49.58 -36.51
N LEU A 121 28.20 49.15 -35.40
CA LEU A 121 28.44 50.00 -34.23
C LEU A 121 29.55 51.04 -34.51
N VAL A 122 30.47 50.74 -35.42
CA VAL A 122 31.58 51.63 -35.84
C VAL A 122 31.16 52.55 -36.99
N ALA A 123 30.61 51.97 -38.08
CA ALA A 123 30.19 52.69 -39.27
C ALA A 123 28.86 53.44 -39.11
N GLY A 124 28.03 53.07 -38.14
CA GLY A 124 26.70 53.61 -37.87
C GLY A 124 26.71 54.85 -36.95
N PRO A 125 25.52 55.29 -36.50
CA PRO A 125 25.35 56.50 -35.70
C PRO A 125 26.06 56.51 -34.35
N MET A 126 26.37 55.34 -33.80
CA MET A 126 27.11 55.23 -32.52
C MET A 126 28.56 55.64 -32.65
N GLY A 127 29.20 55.38 -33.79
CA GLY A 127 30.56 55.83 -34.09
C GLY A 127 31.61 55.34 -33.07
N VAL A 128 31.52 54.08 -32.72
CA VAL A 128 32.47 53.46 -31.76
C VAL A 128 33.90 53.58 -32.34
N ARG A 129 34.82 54.09 -31.53
CA ARG A 129 36.23 54.28 -31.89
C ARG A 129 37.17 53.42 -31.08
N PHE A 130 36.79 53.04 -29.88
CA PHE A 130 37.57 52.16 -28.99
C PHE A 130 36.71 50.96 -28.62
N TYR A 131 37.32 49.78 -28.63
CA TYR A 131 36.72 48.55 -28.19
C TYR A 131 37.69 47.69 -27.42
N ALA A 132 37.33 47.26 -26.22
CA ALA A 132 38.05 46.19 -25.52
C ALA A 132 37.06 45.14 -24.97
N ALA A 133 37.42 43.87 -25.04
CA ALA A 133 36.57 42.77 -24.65
C ALA A 133 37.37 41.64 -24.01
N ALA A 134 36.91 41.19 -22.86
CA ALA A 134 37.41 39.98 -22.22
C ALA A 134 36.41 38.81 -22.37
N PRO A 135 36.85 37.63 -22.80
CA PRO A 135 35.97 36.47 -22.97
C PRO A 135 35.52 35.91 -21.62
N ILE A 136 34.26 35.49 -21.57
CA ILE A 136 33.71 34.74 -20.42
C ILE A 136 33.97 33.26 -20.67
N ILE A 137 34.95 32.71 -19.96
CA ILE A 137 35.46 31.34 -20.16
C ILE A 137 34.98 30.46 -19.00
N THR A 138 34.25 29.39 -19.32
CA THR A 138 33.77 28.39 -18.34
C THR A 138 34.93 27.57 -17.76
N ALA A 139 34.69 26.86 -16.65
CA ALA A 139 35.69 26.00 -16.03
C ALA A 139 36.21 24.88 -16.96
N ASP A 140 35.38 24.44 -17.92
CA ASP A 140 35.68 23.43 -18.94
C ASP A 140 36.18 24.04 -20.27
N GLY A 141 36.52 25.36 -20.27
CA GLY A 141 37.26 26.03 -21.33
C GLY A 141 36.39 26.56 -22.50
N TYR A 142 35.05 26.58 -22.39
CA TYR A 142 34.21 27.14 -23.43
C TYR A 142 34.01 28.64 -23.24
N ARG A 143 34.08 29.38 -24.35
CA ARG A 143 33.90 30.84 -24.38
C ARG A 143 32.41 31.14 -24.71
N LEU A 144 31.68 31.60 -23.70
CA LEU A 144 30.23 31.83 -23.84
C LEU A 144 29.89 33.18 -24.42
N GLY A 145 30.67 34.19 -24.16
CA GLY A 145 30.44 35.58 -24.52
C GLY A 145 31.55 36.46 -24.03
N THR A 146 31.29 37.75 -23.88
CA THR A 146 32.32 38.73 -23.50
C THR A 146 31.79 39.80 -22.55
N VAL A 147 32.66 40.37 -21.76
CA VAL A 147 32.48 41.65 -21.07
C VAL A 147 33.20 42.69 -21.91
N ASN A 148 32.50 43.73 -22.31
CA ASN A 148 32.97 44.71 -23.28
C ASN A 148 32.92 46.14 -22.72
N VAL A 149 33.88 46.95 -23.14
CA VAL A 149 33.95 48.39 -22.89
C VAL A 149 34.17 49.11 -24.23
N LEU A 150 33.40 50.17 -24.51
CA LEU A 150 33.39 50.88 -25.77
C LEU A 150 33.37 52.39 -25.54
N ASP A 151 34.13 53.12 -26.42
CA ASP A 151 34.09 54.58 -26.44
C ASP A 151 33.97 55.11 -27.90
N THR A 152 33.48 56.33 -28.03
CA THR A 152 33.45 57.06 -29.27
C THR A 152 34.78 57.80 -29.55
N ARG A 153 35.75 57.67 -28.70
CA ARG A 153 37.12 58.21 -28.83
C ARG A 153 38.14 57.09 -28.83
N PRO A 154 39.23 57.19 -29.62
CA PRO A 154 40.34 56.26 -29.53
C PRO A 154 40.93 56.25 -28.13
N ARG A 155 41.33 55.08 -27.64
CA ARG A 155 41.93 54.88 -26.33
C ARG A 155 43.01 53.79 -26.38
N GLU A 156 44.00 53.95 -25.51
CA GLU A 156 44.93 52.88 -25.19
C GLU A 156 44.62 52.41 -23.74
N ILE A 157 44.76 51.16 -23.50
CA ILE A 157 44.64 50.59 -22.17
C ILE A 157 45.92 49.85 -21.80
N SER A 158 46.23 49.83 -20.50
CA SER A 158 47.40 49.15 -19.98
C SER A 158 47.12 47.61 -19.85
N GLU A 159 48.22 46.87 -19.62
CA GLU A 159 48.08 45.43 -19.25
C GLU A 159 47.26 45.26 -17.98
N ALA A 160 47.37 46.16 -17.00
CA ALA A 160 46.59 46.15 -15.78
C ALA A 160 45.09 46.37 -16.05
N ASP A 161 44.73 47.23 -16.99
CA ASP A 161 43.34 47.43 -17.41
C ASP A 161 42.82 46.17 -18.11
N SER A 162 43.61 45.54 -18.98
CA SER A 162 43.22 44.29 -19.65
C SER A 162 43.02 43.16 -18.62
N ALA A 163 43.83 43.05 -17.59
CA ALA A 163 43.66 42.11 -16.50
C ALA A 163 42.38 42.43 -15.68
N THR A 164 42.09 43.70 -15.41
CA THR A 164 40.86 44.14 -14.74
C THR A 164 39.60 43.75 -15.52
N LEU A 165 39.63 43.87 -16.86
CA LEU A 165 38.50 43.44 -17.69
C LEU A 165 38.32 41.94 -17.69
N ALA A 166 39.43 41.15 -17.67
CA ALA A 166 39.39 39.72 -17.53
C ALA A 166 38.83 39.27 -16.15
N ASP A 167 39.19 39.97 -15.04
CA ASP A 167 38.61 39.73 -13.73
C ASP A 167 37.10 39.97 -13.70
N LEU A 168 36.60 41.00 -14.36
CA LEU A 168 35.17 41.27 -14.51
C LEU A 168 34.48 40.14 -15.31
N ALA A 169 35.09 39.62 -16.36
CA ALA A 169 34.63 38.46 -17.10
C ALA A 169 34.59 37.18 -16.22
N ALA A 170 35.58 36.99 -15.33
CA ALA A 170 35.60 35.93 -14.36
C ALA A 170 34.46 36.04 -13.34
N VAL A 171 34.10 37.25 -12.88
CA VAL A 171 32.94 37.48 -12.02
C VAL A 171 31.65 37.07 -12.75
N VAL A 172 31.50 37.40 -14.03
CA VAL A 172 30.34 36.96 -14.85
C VAL A 172 30.30 35.45 -14.97
N ARG A 173 31.42 34.79 -15.22
CA ARG A 173 31.56 33.33 -15.22
C ARG A 173 31.05 32.75 -13.90
N ASP A 174 31.51 33.25 -12.76
CA ASP A 174 31.12 32.73 -11.45
C ASP A 174 29.61 32.87 -11.19
N GLN A 175 28.98 33.94 -11.67
CA GLN A 175 27.52 34.10 -11.64
C GLN A 175 26.81 33.05 -12.51
N LEU A 176 27.36 32.75 -13.69
CA LEU A 176 26.81 31.71 -14.57
C LEU A 176 26.93 30.31 -13.94
N GLU A 177 28.08 29.99 -13.32
CA GLU A 177 28.28 28.72 -12.61
C GLU A 177 27.35 28.56 -11.41
N LEU A 178 27.11 29.63 -10.64
CA LEU A 178 26.15 29.63 -9.55
C LEU A 178 24.73 29.37 -10.07
N ARG A 179 24.33 30.02 -11.17
CA ARG A 179 23.05 29.78 -11.84
C ARG A 179 22.91 28.31 -12.27
N LEU A 180 23.94 27.76 -12.93
CA LEU A 180 23.92 26.36 -13.37
C LEU A 180 23.75 25.40 -12.19
N SER A 181 24.47 25.64 -11.09
CA SER A 181 24.34 24.86 -9.88
C SER A 181 22.93 24.91 -9.30
N ALA A 182 22.32 26.10 -9.25
CA ALA A 182 20.94 26.26 -8.79
C ALA A 182 19.93 25.51 -9.68
N LEU A 183 20.11 25.56 -11.01
CA LEU A 183 19.26 24.82 -11.95
C LEU A 183 19.37 23.29 -11.74
N HIS A 184 20.59 22.79 -11.48
CA HIS A 184 20.79 21.37 -11.21
C HIS A 184 20.09 20.93 -9.92
N VAL A 185 20.17 21.71 -8.84
CA VAL A 185 19.48 21.41 -7.57
C VAL A 185 17.97 21.37 -7.77
N VAL A 186 17.40 22.35 -8.48
CA VAL A 186 15.95 22.40 -8.73
C VAL A 186 15.49 21.19 -9.55
N ARG A 187 16.21 20.82 -10.60
CA ARG A 187 15.89 19.65 -11.44
C ARG A 187 15.98 18.36 -10.66
N ALA A 188 17.06 18.18 -9.88
CA ALA A 188 17.21 17.00 -9.04
C ALA A 188 16.11 16.86 -8.00
N GLU A 189 15.70 17.97 -7.37
CA GLU A 189 14.60 17.96 -6.41
C GLU A 189 13.25 17.64 -7.07
N GLN A 190 12.98 18.18 -8.26
CA GLN A 190 11.77 17.86 -9.01
C GLN A 190 11.70 16.39 -9.39
N GLU A 191 12.79 15.81 -9.87
CA GLU A 191 12.85 14.39 -10.21
C GLU A 191 12.68 13.51 -8.97
N ARG A 192 13.33 13.86 -7.86
CA ARG A 192 13.16 13.15 -6.58
C ARG A 192 11.71 13.15 -6.11
N ARG A 193 11.04 14.30 -6.18
CA ARG A 193 9.61 14.42 -5.81
C ARG A 193 8.72 13.58 -6.70
N LYS A 194 8.99 13.57 -8.01
CA LYS A 194 8.24 12.74 -8.96
C LYS A 194 8.35 11.25 -8.64
N VAL A 195 9.58 10.76 -8.45
CA VAL A 195 9.82 9.35 -8.08
C VAL A 195 9.15 8.98 -6.76
N GLU A 196 9.22 9.86 -5.75
CA GLU A 196 8.57 9.62 -4.46
C GLU A 196 7.05 9.57 -4.59
N GLN A 197 6.46 10.43 -5.41
CA GLN A 197 5.02 10.43 -5.67
C GLN A 197 4.55 9.17 -6.40
N GLU A 198 5.28 8.73 -7.42
CA GLU A 198 5.02 7.49 -8.15
C GLU A 198 5.09 6.27 -7.22
N LYS A 199 6.10 6.23 -6.33
CA LYS A 199 6.24 5.18 -5.33
C LYS A 199 5.05 5.12 -4.37
N ARG A 200 4.63 6.26 -3.81
CA ARG A 200 3.47 6.33 -2.91
C ARG A 200 2.19 5.87 -3.59
N GLN A 201 1.99 6.27 -4.84
CA GLN A 201 0.82 5.85 -5.61
C GLN A 201 0.82 4.34 -5.84
N ALA A 202 1.95 3.75 -6.22
CA ALA A 202 2.09 2.30 -6.41
C ALA A 202 1.85 1.51 -5.11
N GLU A 203 2.35 2.01 -3.96
CA GLU A 203 2.11 1.40 -2.65
C GLU A 203 0.62 1.43 -2.27
N GLU A 204 -0.06 2.55 -2.51
CA GLU A 204 -1.49 2.69 -2.23
C GLU A 204 -2.34 1.76 -3.13
N GLU A 205 -2.03 1.68 -4.42
CA GLU A 205 -2.70 0.77 -5.36
C GLU A 205 -2.50 -0.70 -4.96
N ALA A 206 -1.28 -1.06 -4.55
CA ALA A 206 -0.97 -2.41 -4.07
C ALA A 206 -1.77 -2.76 -2.79
N ARG A 207 -1.86 -1.81 -1.84
CA ARG A 207 -2.65 -1.96 -0.62
C ARG A 207 -4.13 -2.17 -0.94
N GLN A 208 -4.70 -1.32 -1.78
CA GLN A 208 -6.13 -1.42 -2.18
C GLN A 208 -6.42 -2.74 -2.90
N ARG A 209 -5.48 -3.22 -3.73
CA ARG A 209 -5.62 -4.52 -4.39
C ARG A 209 -5.64 -5.66 -3.37
N ALA A 210 -4.68 -5.67 -2.44
CA ALA A 210 -4.62 -6.68 -1.38
C ALA A 210 -5.86 -6.69 -0.49
N GLU A 211 -6.44 -5.52 -0.17
CA GLU A 211 -7.68 -5.40 0.59
C GLU A 211 -8.89 -5.97 -0.19
N ARG A 212 -8.99 -5.68 -1.51
CA ARG A 212 -10.04 -6.24 -2.36
C ARG A 212 -9.94 -7.77 -2.48
N ASP A 213 -8.73 -8.29 -2.68
CA ASP A 213 -8.49 -9.73 -2.78
C ASP A 213 -8.87 -10.44 -1.47
N ARG A 214 -8.48 -9.87 -0.31
CA ARG A 214 -8.89 -10.39 1.01
C ARG A 214 -10.41 -10.38 1.19
N ALA A 215 -11.08 -9.31 0.82
CA ALA A 215 -12.53 -9.20 0.91
C ALA A 215 -13.24 -10.22 -0.02
N ALA A 216 -12.71 -10.45 -1.22
CA ALA A 216 -13.27 -11.43 -2.15
C ALA A 216 -13.09 -12.87 -1.62
N ILE A 217 -11.93 -13.21 -1.06
CA ILE A 217 -11.67 -14.51 -0.44
C ILE A 217 -12.60 -14.73 0.75
N ALA A 218 -12.77 -13.74 1.63
CA ALA A 218 -13.66 -13.82 2.78
C ALA A 218 -15.14 -14.00 2.36
N ALA A 219 -15.59 -13.29 1.34
CA ALA A 219 -16.94 -13.44 0.80
C ALA A 219 -17.18 -14.84 0.20
N PHE A 220 -16.19 -15.38 -0.50
CA PHE A 220 -16.23 -16.73 -1.03
C PHE A 220 -16.28 -17.78 0.08
N ALA A 221 -15.39 -17.69 1.08
CA ALA A 221 -15.36 -18.56 2.25
C ALA A 221 -16.70 -18.52 3.00
N SER A 222 -17.26 -17.34 3.26
CA SER A 222 -18.58 -17.18 3.90
C SER A 222 -19.73 -17.82 3.09
N THR A 223 -19.64 -17.76 1.77
CA THR A 223 -20.64 -18.39 0.89
C THR A 223 -20.57 -19.91 0.97
N LEU A 224 -19.37 -20.49 0.93
CA LEU A 224 -19.17 -21.93 1.11
C LEU A 224 -19.62 -22.38 2.51
N GLN A 225 -19.26 -21.66 3.55
CA GLN A 225 -19.60 -21.99 4.94
C GLN A 225 -21.11 -22.13 5.14
N ARG A 226 -21.93 -21.23 4.53
CA ARG A 226 -23.39 -21.31 4.59
C ARG A 226 -23.98 -22.56 3.94
N THR A 227 -23.24 -23.24 3.06
CA THR A 227 -23.68 -24.51 2.48
C THR A 227 -23.30 -25.71 3.35
N LEU A 228 -22.31 -25.55 4.25
CA LEU A 228 -21.78 -26.62 5.09
C LEU A 228 -22.49 -26.74 6.43
N VAL A 229 -23.00 -25.65 7.00
CA VAL A 229 -23.77 -25.63 8.23
C VAL A 229 -25.18 -25.13 7.97
N PRO A 230 -26.23 -25.62 8.70
CA PRO A 230 -27.58 -25.13 8.48
C PRO A 230 -27.66 -23.65 8.88
N PRO A 231 -28.22 -22.78 8.03
CA PRO A 231 -28.35 -21.34 8.32
C PRO A 231 -29.35 -21.07 9.45
N VAL A 232 -30.29 -21.99 9.67
CA VAL A 232 -31.33 -21.93 10.72
C VAL A 232 -31.60 -23.35 11.20
N LEU A 233 -31.65 -23.53 12.52
CA LEU A 233 -32.06 -24.79 13.10
C LEU A 233 -33.57 -25.01 12.92
N PRO A 234 -34.05 -26.24 12.70
CA PRO A 234 -35.46 -26.52 12.58
C PRO A 234 -36.21 -26.37 13.92
N ALA A 235 -37.49 -26.13 13.83
CA ALA A 235 -38.35 -26.19 15.01
C ALA A 235 -38.65 -27.64 15.38
N VAL A 236 -38.19 -28.10 16.55
CA VAL A 236 -38.49 -29.42 17.10
C VAL A 236 -39.55 -29.26 18.16
N PRO A 237 -40.76 -29.87 17.98
CA PRO A 237 -41.84 -29.75 18.96
C PRO A 237 -41.42 -30.24 20.34
N GLY A 238 -41.58 -29.41 21.39
CA GLY A 238 -41.22 -29.75 22.77
C GLY A 238 -39.74 -29.57 23.10
N LEU A 239 -38.88 -29.08 22.20
CA LEU A 239 -37.47 -28.86 22.40
C LEU A 239 -37.06 -27.43 22.06
N GLU A 240 -36.26 -26.79 22.89
CA GLU A 240 -35.58 -25.54 22.57
C GLU A 240 -34.19 -25.88 22.02
N LEU A 241 -33.82 -25.25 20.90
CA LEU A 241 -32.52 -25.42 20.25
C LEU A 241 -31.79 -24.08 20.15
N ALA A 242 -30.50 -24.07 20.39
CA ALA A 242 -29.63 -22.95 20.12
C ALA A 242 -28.27 -23.44 19.62
N CYS A 243 -27.60 -22.64 18.79
CA CYS A 243 -26.28 -22.95 18.28
C CYS A 243 -25.44 -21.70 18.15
N HIS A 244 -24.12 -21.90 18.19
CA HIS A 244 -23.13 -20.87 17.84
C HIS A 244 -22.08 -21.48 16.93
N TYR A 245 -21.62 -20.70 15.97
CA TYR A 245 -20.55 -21.09 15.06
C TYR A 245 -19.62 -19.90 14.80
N LYS A 246 -18.31 -20.11 15.01
CA LYS A 246 -17.28 -19.10 14.76
C LYS A 246 -16.09 -19.79 14.12
N THR A 247 -15.63 -19.33 12.94
CA THR A 247 -14.38 -19.80 12.32
C THR A 247 -13.18 -19.10 12.91
N ALA A 248 -12.03 -19.79 12.95
CA ALA A 248 -10.76 -19.24 13.39
C ALA A 248 -10.31 -18.05 12.52
N SER A 249 -10.63 -18.07 11.23
CA SER A 249 -10.30 -17.02 10.27
C SER A 249 -11.50 -16.70 9.37
N PRO A 250 -11.84 -15.41 9.13
CA PRO A 250 -12.91 -15.02 8.21
C PRO A 250 -12.64 -15.39 6.74
N GLN A 251 -11.37 -15.67 6.37
CA GLN A 251 -10.95 -16.03 5.03
C GLN A 251 -10.89 -17.53 4.79
N GLU A 252 -11.10 -18.35 5.82
CA GLU A 252 -11.04 -19.81 5.76
C GLU A 252 -12.41 -20.44 6.00
N VAL A 253 -12.63 -21.59 5.42
CA VAL A 253 -13.78 -22.43 5.71
C VAL A 253 -13.37 -23.37 6.81
N GLY A 254 -14.12 -23.37 7.91
CA GLY A 254 -13.84 -24.19 9.09
C GLY A 254 -14.14 -25.67 8.87
N GLY A 255 -13.51 -26.51 9.68
CA GLY A 255 -13.73 -27.95 9.75
C GLY A 255 -14.99 -28.37 10.53
N ASP A 256 -15.43 -27.52 11.45
CA ASP A 256 -16.59 -27.78 12.32
C ASP A 256 -17.90 -27.88 11.55
N PHE A 257 -18.73 -28.82 11.96
CA PHE A 257 -20.05 -29.03 11.38
C PHE A 257 -21.08 -29.45 12.43
N TYR A 258 -22.34 -29.08 12.20
CA TYR A 258 -23.49 -29.54 12.99
C TYR A 258 -24.75 -29.59 12.15
N ASP A 259 -25.73 -30.34 12.62
CA ASP A 259 -27.09 -30.35 12.04
C ASP A 259 -28.10 -30.88 13.03
N VAL A 260 -29.38 -30.51 12.81
CA VAL A 260 -30.56 -31.10 13.44
C VAL A 260 -31.62 -31.31 12.35
N PHE A 261 -32.17 -32.52 12.22
CA PHE A 261 -33.09 -32.83 11.13
C PHE A 261 -34.06 -33.96 11.47
N PRO A 262 -35.27 -34.01 10.85
CA PRO A 262 -36.25 -35.08 11.06
C PRO A 262 -35.80 -36.36 10.35
N ILE A 263 -36.08 -37.51 10.97
CA ILE A 263 -35.79 -38.85 10.42
C ILE A 263 -37.05 -39.67 10.19
N GLY A 264 -38.23 -39.05 10.36
CA GLY A 264 -39.54 -39.67 10.15
C GLY A 264 -40.34 -39.85 11.42
N GLY A 265 -41.67 -39.73 11.35
CA GLY A 265 -42.54 -39.61 12.52
C GLY A 265 -42.18 -38.37 13.35
N ASP A 266 -42.20 -38.51 14.69
CA ASP A 266 -41.81 -37.44 15.62
C ASP A 266 -40.35 -37.53 16.05
N ARG A 267 -39.55 -38.35 15.34
CA ARG A 267 -38.14 -38.60 15.66
C ARG A 267 -37.23 -37.62 14.95
N TRP A 268 -36.18 -37.22 15.63
CA TRP A 268 -35.17 -36.30 15.14
C TRP A 268 -33.75 -36.85 15.31
N ALA A 269 -32.85 -36.43 14.46
CA ALA A 269 -31.43 -36.68 14.59
C ALA A 269 -30.68 -35.36 14.71
N PHE A 270 -29.56 -35.38 15.37
CA PHE A 270 -28.62 -34.30 15.47
C PHE A 270 -27.16 -34.80 15.47
N PHE A 271 -26.26 -33.97 15.08
CA PHE A 271 -24.84 -34.24 15.19
C PHE A 271 -24.03 -32.95 15.31
N LEU A 272 -22.84 -33.10 15.86
CA LEU A 272 -21.79 -32.05 15.85
C LEU A 272 -20.45 -32.76 15.73
N GLY A 273 -19.48 -32.14 15.05
CA GLY A 273 -18.16 -32.72 14.88
C GLY A 273 -17.20 -31.74 14.21
N ASP A 274 -15.95 -32.19 14.08
CA ASP A 274 -14.85 -31.43 13.47
C ASP A 274 -14.07 -32.31 12.50
N VAL A 275 -13.70 -31.75 11.34
CA VAL A 275 -12.86 -32.36 10.30
C VAL A 275 -11.43 -31.89 10.46
N CYS A 276 -10.50 -32.82 10.58
CA CYS A 276 -9.08 -32.51 10.64
C CYS A 276 -8.61 -31.66 9.45
N GLY A 277 -8.11 -30.41 9.73
CA GLY A 277 -7.59 -29.47 8.75
C GLY A 277 -8.53 -28.33 8.45
N LYS A 278 -8.07 -27.37 7.61
CA LYS A 278 -8.78 -26.13 7.30
C LYS A 278 -8.82 -25.87 5.79
N GLY A 279 -9.69 -24.97 5.36
CA GLY A 279 -9.77 -24.52 3.97
C GLY A 279 -10.65 -25.39 3.08
N ALA A 280 -10.52 -25.23 1.76
CA ALA A 280 -11.43 -25.82 0.77
C ALA A 280 -11.47 -27.37 0.78
N GLU A 281 -10.35 -28.01 1.11
CA GLU A 281 -10.28 -29.48 1.17
C GLU A 281 -11.01 -30.02 2.43
N ALA A 282 -10.84 -29.38 3.58
CA ALA A 282 -11.62 -29.71 4.78
C ALA A 282 -13.12 -29.47 4.55
N ALA A 283 -13.49 -28.37 3.91
CA ALA A 283 -14.88 -28.08 3.53
C ALA A 283 -15.53 -29.19 2.67
N SER A 284 -14.76 -29.78 1.76
CA SER A 284 -15.25 -30.91 0.95
C SER A 284 -15.58 -32.14 1.83
N VAL A 285 -14.70 -32.45 2.78
CA VAL A 285 -14.91 -33.55 3.74
C VAL A 285 -16.06 -33.23 4.69
N THR A 286 -16.19 -32.00 5.16
CA THR A 286 -17.34 -31.53 5.96
C THR A 286 -18.66 -31.73 5.23
N SER A 287 -18.71 -31.38 3.94
CA SER A 287 -19.91 -31.61 3.11
C SER A 287 -20.23 -33.10 3.00
N LEU A 288 -19.25 -33.94 2.65
CA LEU A 288 -19.41 -35.39 2.57
C LEU A 288 -19.91 -35.98 3.90
N THR A 289 -19.30 -35.58 5.01
CA THR A 289 -19.66 -36.02 6.37
C THR A 289 -21.12 -35.68 6.70
N ARG A 290 -21.52 -34.42 6.49
CA ARG A 290 -22.87 -33.95 6.79
C ARG A 290 -23.95 -34.72 6.00
N TYR A 291 -23.77 -34.86 4.70
CA TYR A 291 -24.75 -35.55 3.84
C TYR A 291 -24.78 -37.06 4.05
N THR A 292 -23.62 -37.67 4.35
CA THR A 292 -23.52 -39.09 4.68
C THR A 292 -24.26 -39.41 5.97
N LEU A 293 -24.04 -38.61 7.05
CA LEU A 293 -24.75 -38.81 8.32
C LEU A 293 -26.28 -38.65 8.18
N ARG A 294 -26.74 -37.64 7.41
CA ARG A 294 -28.16 -37.45 7.11
C ARG A 294 -28.76 -38.63 6.37
N ALA A 295 -28.05 -39.10 5.33
CA ALA A 295 -28.53 -40.23 4.52
C ALA A 295 -28.56 -41.54 5.33
N ALA A 296 -27.50 -41.83 6.11
CA ALA A 296 -27.41 -43.00 6.94
C ALA A 296 -28.54 -43.07 7.98
N ALA A 297 -28.82 -41.97 8.66
CA ALA A 297 -29.89 -41.88 9.66
C ALA A 297 -31.30 -42.11 9.10
N LEU A 298 -31.53 -41.83 7.81
CA LEU A 298 -32.82 -42.10 7.14
C LEU A 298 -32.96 -43.59 6.78
N VAL A 299 -31.85 -44.32 6.63
CA VAL A 299 -31.84 -45.74 6.31
C VAL A 299 -31.90 -46.60 7.57
N ASP A 300 -31.05 -46.26 8.57
CA ASP A 300 -30.96 -46.97 9.83
C ASP A 300 -30.86 -45.95 10.97
N ALA A 301 -31.86 -45.90 11.79
CA ALA A 301 -31.92 -44.98 12.95
C ALA A 301 -31.14 -45.57 14.18
N ASP A 302 -29.90 -46.05 13.94
CA ASP A 302 -28.94 -46.40 14.96
C ASP A 302 -27.73 -45.43 14.88
N PRO A 303 -27.39 -44.64 15.94
CA PRO A 303 -26.25 -43.75 15.95
C PRO A 303 -24.93 -44.39 15.59
N THR A 304 -24.70 -45.63 16.00
CA THR A 304 -23.49 -46.38 15.69
C THR A 304 -23.41 -46.83 14.24
N ALA A 305 -24.56 -47.16 13.63
CA ALA A 305 -24.64 -47.50 12.22
C ALA A 305 -24.34 -46.25 11.36
N ALA A 306 -24.88 -45.08 11.75
CA ALA A 306 -24.59 -43.82 11.04
C ALA A 306 -23.06 -43.46 11.04
N LEU A 307 -22.38 -43.59 12.19
CA LEU A 307 -20.93 -43.37 12.28
C LEU A 307 -20.13 -44.45 11.51
N LYS A 308 -20.56 -45.70 11.45
CA LYS A 308 -19.94 -46.74 10.60
C LYS A 308 -20.08 -46.47 9.13
N ALA A 309 -21.27 -46.02 8.69
CA ALA A 309 -21.49 -45.61 7.31
C ALA A 309 -20.58 -44.42 6.91
N LEU A 310 -20.44 -43.43 7.80
CA LEU A 310 -19.55 -42.30 7.59
C LEU A 310 -18.08 -42.75 7.51
N ASN A 311 -17.63 -43.62 8.46
CA ASN A 311 -16.27 -44.16 8.44
C ASN A 311 -15.94 -44.85 7.11
N THR A 312 -16.88 -45.64 6.60
CA THR A 312 -16.73 -46.32 5.31
C THR A 312 -16.67 -45.31 4.15
N ALA A 313 -17.53 -44.30 4.14
CA ALA A 313 -17.56 -43.27 3.10
C ALA A 313 -16.25 -42.48 3.04
N LEU A 314 -15.73 -42.06 4.19
CA LEU A 314 -14.47 -41.31 4.25
C LEU A 314 -13.24 -42.14 3.79
N LEU A 315 -13.20 -43.41 4.14
CA LEU A 315 -12.12 -44.32 3.75
C LEU A 315 -12.14 -44.70 2.27
N LEU A 316 -13.30 -44.70 1.63
CA LEU A 316 -13.46 -45.04 0.21
C LEU A 316 -13.24 -43.85 -0.71
N ASP A 317 -13.38 -42.63 -0.25
CA ASP A 317 -13.24 -41.45 -1.09
C ASP A 317 -11.78 -41.00 -1.17
N ALA A 318 -11.17 -41.15 -2.33
CA ALA A 318 -9.78 -40.79 -2.61
C ALA A 318 -9.54 -39.27 -2.42
N ALA A 319 -10.55 -38.42 -2.54
CA ALA A 319 -10.44 -36.97 -2.33
C ALA A 319 -10.28 -36.59 -0.86
N VAL A 320 -10.69 -37.47 0.06
CA VAL A 320 -10.50 -37.27 1.53
C VAL A 320 -9.01 -37.38 1.91
N GLY A 321 -8.25 -38.24 1.22
CA GLY A 321 -6.84 -38.48 1.50
C GLY A 321 -6.64 -39.13 2.88
N THR A 322 -5.84 -38.47 3.74
CA THR A 322 -5.58 -38.94 5.13
C THR A 322 -6.40 -38.22 6.18
N ARG A 323 -7.43 -37.47 5.76
CA ARG A 323 -8.25 -36.70 6.70
C ARG A 323 -9.26 -37.64 7.39
N PHE A 324 -9.50 -37.33 8.62
CA PHE A 324 -10.48 -37.97 9.48
C PHE A 324 -11.33 -36.87 10.15
N CYS A 325 -12.39 -37.29 10.83
CA CYS A 325 -13.16 -36.35 11.66
C CYS A 325 -13.46 -36.94 13.05
N THR A 326 -13.76 -36.04 13.96
CA THR A 326 -14.46 -36.36 15.18
C THR A 326 -15.94 -36.08 15.01
N ALA A 327 -16.83 -36.88 15.55
CA ALA A 327 -18.26 -36.65 15.50
C ALA A 327 -19.00 -37.26 16.72
N ILE A 328 -20.02 -36.52 17.17
CA ILE A 328 -21.06 -37.04 18.03
C ILE A 328 -22.36 -37.04 17.25
N PHE A 329 -23.06 -38.17 17.24
CA PHE A 329 -24.32 -38.33 16.55
C PHE A 329 -25.39 -38.77 17.55
N GLY A 330 -26.57 -38.11 17.51
CA GLY A 330 -27.64 -38.37 18.45
C GLY A 330 -29.02 -38.52 17.79
N LEU A 331 -29.87 -39.34 18.41
CA LEU A 331 -31.26 -39.50 18.12
C LEU A 331 -32.12 -38.92 19.24
N LEU A 332 -33.22 -38.31 18.90
CA LEU A 332 -34.22 -37.76 19.81
C LEU A 332 -35.57 -38.47 19.55
N ASP A 333 -35.98 -39.28 20.53
CA ASP A 333 -37.28 -39.97 20.53
C ASP A 333 -38.16 -39.31 21.61
N PRO A 334 -39.35 -38.72 21.24
CA PRO A 334 -40.23 -38.15 22.25
C PRO A 334 -40.64 -39.15 23.31
N ALA A 335 -40.58 -38.73 24.59
CA ALA A 335 -40.98 -39.51 25.71
C ALA A 335 -42.38 -39.12 26.24
N ARG A 336 -43.06 -40.03 26.95
CA ARG A 336 -44.46 -39.81 27.40
C ARG A 336 -44.58 -38.74 28.50
N ASP A 337 -43.53 -38.40 29.16
CA ASP A 337 -43.46 -37.37 30.22
C ASP A 337 -43.21 -35.96 29.69
N GLY A 338 -43.23 -35.78 28.37
CA GLY A 338 -42.95 -34.50 27.70
C GLY A 338 -41.46 -34.23 27.49
N GLY A 339 -40.56 -35.15 27.88
CA GLY A 339 -39.12 -35.10 27.57
C GLY A 339 -38.73 -35.89 26.33
N PHE A 340 -37.45 -36.23 26.21
CA PHE A 340 -36.90 -37.02 25.10
C PHE A 340 -35.99 -38.13 25.61
N THR A 341 -36.08 -39.30 24.98
CA THR A 341 -35.03 -40.33 25.08
C THR A 341 -33.97 -39.96 24.06
N VAL A 342 -32.77 -39.73 24.53
CA VAL A 342 -31.61 -39.30 23.68
C VAL A 342 -30.64 -40.48 23.62
N THR A 343 -30.39 -41.01 22.41
CA THR A 343 -29.37 -42.03 22.17
C THR A 343 -28.17 -41.40 21.43
N LEU A 344 -26.98 -41.36 22.06
CA LEU A 344 -25.78 -40.75 21.55
C LEU A 344 -24.76 -41.81 21.20
N ALA A 345 -24.06 -41.64 20.05
CA ALA A 345 -22.80 -42.34 19.73
C ALA A 345 -21.70 -41.32 19.44
N THR A 346 -20.47 -41.66 19.84
CA THR A 346 -19.29 -40.82 19.64
C THR A 346 -18.26 -41.50 18.74
N GLY A 347 -17.70 -40.71 17.84
CA GLY A 347 -16.56 -41.05 16.98
C GLY A 347 -15.36 -40.18 17.30
N GLY A 348 -14.69 -40.42 18.43
CA GLY A 348 -13.51 -39.64 18.85
C GLY A 348 -13.79 -38.20 19.32
N HIS A 349 -15.06 -37.77 19.39
CA HIS A 349 -15.46 -36.41 19.72
C HIS A 349 -15.56 -36.20 21.25
N PRO A 350 -15.34 -34.98 21.79
CA PRO A 350 -15.62 -34.67 23.18
C PRO A 350 -17.06 -35.07 23.58
N PRO A 351 -17.28 -35.49 24.85
CA PRO A 351 -18.61 -35.92 25.30
C PRO A 351 -19.53 -34.69 25.40
N ALA A 352 -20.82 -34.88 25.07
CA ALA A 352 -21.81 -33.88 25.41
C ALA A 352 -21.98 -33.77 26.95
N TYR A 353 -22.28 -32.55 27.43
CA TYR A 353 -22.63 -32.34 28.83
C TYR A 353 -24.15 -32.39 29.01
N HIS A 354 -24.62 -33.27 29.88
CA HIS A 354 -26.00 -33.31 30.35
C HIS A 354 -26.13 -32.43 31.61
N LEU A 355 -27.03 -31.46 31.56
CA LEU A 355 -27.29 -30.50 32.61
C LEU A 355 -28.65 -30.79 33.23
N SER A 356 -28.68 -31.02 34.51
CA SER A 356 -29.95 -31.36 35.24
C SER A 356 -30.11 -30.46 36.48
N PRO A 357 -31.37 -30.02 36.81
CA PRO A 357 -31.63 -29.26 38.01
C PRO A 357 -31.24 -30.00 39.28
N THR A 358 -30.75 -29.27 40.27
CA THR A 358 -30.51 -29.77 41.66
C THR A 358 -31.61 -29.22 42.58
N GLU A 359 -31.75 -29.85 43.77
CA GLU A 359 -32.80 -29.46 44.75
C GLU A 359 -32.62 -28.03 45.27
N ASP A 360 -31.42 -27.51 45.28
CA ASP A 360 -31.06 -26.16 45.70
C ASP A 360 -31.20 -25.11 44.60
N GLY A 361 -31.72 -25.48 43.43
CA GLY A 361 -31.95 -24.59 42.27
C GLY A 361 -30.71 -24.38 41.39
N GLY A 362 -29.60 -25.05 41.64
CA GLY A 362 -28.45 -25.09 40.80
C GLY A 362 -28.55 -26.11 39.65
N VAL A 363 -27.42 -26.37 38.99
CA VAL A 363 -27.31 -27.33 37.88
C VAL A 363 -26.21 -28.33 38.17
N ARG A 364 -26.55 -29.61 38.02
CA ARG A 364 -25.56 -30.71 37.98
C ARG A 364 -25.13 -30.91 36.53
N VAL A 365 -23.84 -31.03 36.31
CA VAL A 365 -23.22 -31.25 35.01
C VAL A 365 -22.61 -32.65 34.94
N GLU A 366 -23.04 -33.46 34.01
CA GLU A 366 -22.54 -34.81 33.80
C GLU A 366 -22.10 -35.03 32.37
N ALA A 367 -20.89 -35.56 32.15
CA ALA A 367 -20.43 -35.92 30.80
C ALA A 367 -21.20 -37.15 30.29
N ALA A 368 -21.93 -37.02 29.21
CA ALA A 368 -22.65 -38.09 28.53
C ALA A 368 -21.70 -38.96 27.69
N ARG A 369 -20.73 -39.62 28.35
CA ARG A 369 -19.72 -40.48 27.70
C ARG A 369 -20.31 -41.83 27.32
N ALA A 370 -20.18 -42.28 26.07
CA ALA A 370 -20.27 -43.67 25.66
C ALA A 370 -18.92 -44.36 25.97
N ASN A 371 -18.94 -45.62 26.40
CA ASN A 371 -17.70 -46.37 26.68
C ASN A 371 -17.05 -46.86 25.37
N GLY A 372 -16.31 -46.01 24.68
CA GLY A 372 -15.64 -46.27 23.44
C GLY A 372 -15.97 -45.19 22.39
N GLY A 373 -15.44 -45.38 21.20
CA GLY A 373 -15.60 -44.46 20.07
C GLY A 373 -14.22 -44.05 19.50
N MET A 374 -13.90 -44.54 18.33
CA MET A 374 -12.66 -44.25 17.61
C MET A 374 -12.89 -43.08 16.66
N LEU A 375 -11.80 -42.44 16.21
CA LEU A 375 -11.88 -41.42 15.15
C LEU A 375 -12.55 -41.96 13.89
N VAL A 376 -13.34 -41.14 13.23
CA VAL A 376 -14.11 -41.54 12.03
C VAL A 376 -13.28 -41.24 10.78
N GLY A 377 -13.11 -42.24 9.91
CA GLY A 377 -12.29 -42.12 8.70
C GLY A 377 -10.79 -42.40 8.91
N ALA A 378 -10.37 -42.78 10.12
CA ALA A 378 -8.97 -43.04 10.40
C ALA A 378 -8.56 -44.52 10.14
N ILE A 379 -9.40 -45.47 10.50
CA ILE A 379 -9.16 -46.91 10.34
C ILE A 379 -10.44 -47.67 9.95
N ALA A 380 -10.27 -48.76 9.18
CA ALA A 380 -11.40 -49.53 8.64
C ALA A 380 -12.21 -50.26 9.75
N GLU A 381 -11.52 -50.77 10.75
CA GLU A 381 -12.10 -51.51 11.87
C GLU A 381 -12.56 -50.61 13.02
N ALA A 382 -12.82 -49.32 12.76
CA ALA A 382 -13.29 -48.40 13.80
C ALA A 382 -14.58 -48.91 14.46
N THR A 383 -14.61 -48.87 15.77
CA THR A 383 -15.75 -49.27 16.59
C THR A 383 -16.35 -48.09 17.30
N PHE A 384 -17.67 -48.02 17.34
CA PHE A 384 -18.43 -46.96 17.96
C PHE A 384 -19.36 -47.55 19.01
N ALA A 385 -19.50 -46.82 20.13
CA ALA A 385 -20.39 -47.19 21.20
C ALA A 385 -21.47 -46.12 21.39
N SER A 386 -22.64 -46.55 21.81
CA SER A 386 -23.75 -45.64 22.13
C SER A 386 -24.09 -45.62 23.60
N ARG A 387 -24.71 -44.54 24.06
CA ARG A 387 -25.28 -44.34 25.39
C ARG A 387 -26.67 -43.73 25.21
N THR A 388 -27.62 -44.24 25.99
CA THR A 388 -28.94 -43.64 26.09
C THR A 388 -29.08 -42.89 27.41
N LEU A 389 -29.70 -41.71 27.34
CA LEU A 389 -30.06 -40.92 28.51
C LEU A 389 -31.50 -40.38 28.32
N HIS A 390 -32.10 -39.95 29.40
CA HIS A 390 -33.39 -39.28 29.38
C HIS A 390 -33.18 -37.78 29.63
N LEU A 391 -33.76 -36.96 28.76
CA LEU A 391 -33.77 -35.51 28.85
C LEU A 391 -35.15 -35.04 29.28
N ALA A 392 -35.34 -34.85 30.59
CA ALA A 392 -36.58 -34.44 31.19
C ALA A 392 -36.85 -32.93 31.09
N PRO A 393 -38.10 -32.46 31.32
CA PRO A 393 -38.39 -31.03 31.39
C PRO A 393 -37.46 -30.28 32.38
N GLY A 394 -36.90 -29.13 31.94
CA GLY A 394 -35.95 -28.34 32.71
C GLY A 394 -34.48 -28.76 32.57
N GLN A 395 -34.20 -29.86 31.86
CA GLN A 395 -32.86 -30.34 31.56
C GLN A 395 -32.35 -29.88 30.21
N GLY A 396 -31.03 -29.91 30.03
CA GLY A 396 -30.36 -29.55 28.77
C GLY A 396 -29.18 -30.44 28.42
N LEU A 397 -28.77 -30.35 27.16
CA LEU A 397 -27.59 -31.02 26.62
C LEU A 397 -26.78 -30.00 25.87
N LEU A 398 -25.47 -29.91 26.13
CA LEU A 398 -24.51 -29.07 25.41
C LEU A 398 -23.51 -29.97 24.69
N LEU A 399 -23.41 -29.76 23.37
CA LEU A 399 -22.37 -30.31 22.51
C LEU A 399 -21.43 -29.18 22.12
N TYR A 400 -20.13 -29.46 21.98
CA TYR A 400 -19.10 -28.46 21.67
C TYR A 400 -17.93 -29.09 20.93
N THR A 401 -17.23 -28.34 20.11
CA THR A 401 -15.95 -28.74 19.50
C THR A 401 -14.79 -28.34 20.38
N ASP A 402 -13.62 -28.94 20.14
CA ASP A 402 -12.41 -28.75 20.94
C ASP A 402 -11.88 -27.32 20.99
N GLY A 403 -12.20 -26.49 19.95
CA GLY A 403 -11.89 -25.07 19.96
C GLY A 403 -12.42 -24.29 21.18
N LEU A 404 -13.49 -24.79 21.85
CA LEU A 404 -13.96 -24.25 23.14
C LEU A 404 -13.02 -24.61 24.29
N THR A 405 -12.63 -25.86 24.40
CA THR A 405 -11.81 -26.37 25.53
C THR A 405 -10.31 -26.09 25.36
N GLU A 406 -9.85 -25.91 24.12
CA GLU A 406 -8.49 -25.51 23.79
C GLU A 406 -8.28 -23.99 23.91
N ALA A 407 -9.36 -23.19 24.00
CA ALA A 407 -9.28 -21.77 24.22
C ALA A 407 -8.43 -21.42 25.44
N ARG A 408 -7.51 -20.48 25.33
CA ARG A 408 -6.56 -20.14 26.40
C ARG A 408 -7.15 -19.10 27.34
N THR A 409 -6.95 -19.36 28.63
CA THR A 409 -7.27 -18.41 29.70
C THR A 409 -6.20 -17.33 29.82
N ALA A 410 -6.46 -16.27 30.57
CA ALA A 410 -5.54 -15.13 30.72
C ALA A 410 -4.16 -15.51 31.28
N ASP A 411 -4.06 -16.66 32.01
CA ASP A 411 -2.80 -17.22 32.50
C ASP A 411 -2.12 -18.19 31.51
N GLY A 412 -2.64 -18.28 30.27
CA GLY A 412 -2.07 -19.03 29.14
C GLY A 412 -2.38 -20.56 29.20
N ARG A 413 -3.16 -21.03 30.15
CA ARG A 413 -3.62 -22.43 30.21
C ARG A 413 -4.86 -22.62 29.33
N MET A 414 -5.12 -23.85 28.87
CA MET A 414 -6.37 -24.18 28.20
C MET A 414 -7.52 -24.15 29.20
N LEU A 415 -8.73 -23.78 28.74
CA LEU A 415 -9.95 -23.87 29.51
C LEU A 415 -10.18 -25.31 30.01
N ALA A 416 -9.92 -26.27 29.14
CA ALA A 416 -10.08 -27.70 29.34
C ALA A 416 -11.51 -28.12 29.81
N ASP A 417 -11.76 -29.41 29.85
CA ASP A 417 -13.05 -29.97 30.30
C ASP A 417 -13.40 -29.53 31.74
N THR A 418 -12.41 -29.39 32.62
CA THR A 418 -12.62 -28.98 34.00
C THR A 418 -13.09 -27.53 34.12
N GLY A 419 -12.45 -26.60 33.40
CA GLY A 419 -12.88 -25.20 33.42
C GLY A 419 -14.28 -25.03 32.84
N LEU A 420 -14.60 -25.75 31.76
CA LEU A 420 -15.95 -25.75 31.19
C LEU A 420 -16.97 -26.35 32.16
N THR A 421 -16.68 -27.49 32.81
CA THR A 421 -17.59 -28.09 33.76
C THR A 421 -17.84 -27.18 34.97
N ASP A 422 -16.80 -26.53 35.50
CA ASP A 422 -16.92 -25.60 36.63
C ASP A 422 -17.75 -24.36 36.23
N PHE A 423 -17.60 -23.87 34.99
CA PHE A 423 -18.39 -22.76 34.46
C PHE A 423 -19.87 -23.15 34.32
N LEU A 424 -20.17 -24.32 33.75
CA LEU A 424 -21.53 -24.80 33.56
C LEU A 424 -22.25 -25.09 34.89
N ALA A 425 -21.54 -25.59 35.91
CA ALA A 425 -22.08 -25.85 37.24
C ALA A 425 -22.54 -24.60 38.00
N GLN A 426 -22.09 -23.40 37.57
CA GLN A 426 -22.54 -22.12 38.13
C GLN A 426 -23.88 -21.64 37.58
N ARG A 427 -24.47 -22.36 36.62
CA ARG A 427 -25.74 -22.00 36.02
C ARG A 427 -26.91 -22.32 36.97
N GLN A 428 -28.04 -21.70 36.72
CA GLN A 428 -29.27 -21.91 37.48
C GLN A 428 -30.30 -22.68 36.65
N ALA A 429 -31.12 -23.46 37.34
CA ALA A 429 -32.24 -24.18 36.76
C ALA A 429 -33.45 -23.23 36.53
N PRO A 430 -34.34 -23.49 35.57
CA PRO A 430 -34.25 -24.53 34.55
C PRO A 430 -33.22 -24.22 33.45
N VAL A 431 -32.61 -25.25 32.87
CA VAL A 431 -31.68 -25.12 31.79
C VAL A 431 -32.37 -24.72 30.51
N ARG A 432 -31.93 -23.66 29.84
CA ARG A 432 -32.45 -23.17 28.57
C ARG A 432 -31.34 -23.10 27.53
N ALA A 433 -31.60 -23.66 26.34
CA ALA A 433 -30.61 -23.77 25.28
C ALA A 433 -30.07 -22.41 24.85
N GLY A 434 -30.94 -21.41 24.70
CA GLY A 434 -30.49 -20.03 24.32
C GLY A 434 -29.54 -19.42 25.34
N PHE A 435 -29.90 -19.44 26.63
CA PHE A 435 -29.03 -18.89 27.68
C PHE A 435 -27.71 -19.66 27.82
N LEU A 436 -27.73 -20.98 27.60
CA LEU A 436 -26.55 -21.82 27.67
C LEU A 436 -25.53 -21.46 26.59
N ILE A 437 -26.00 -21.17 25.38
CA ILE A 437 -25.17 -20.68 24.27
C ILE A 437 -24.67 -19.28 24.56
N ASP A 438 -25.56 -18.34 24.91
CA ASP A 438 -25.21 -16.93 25.17
C ASP A 438 -24.15 -16.81 26.26
N ASP A 439 -24.30 -17.54 27.37
CA ASP A 439 -23.33 -17.58 28.47
C ASP A 439 -21.98 -18.18 28.04
N THR A 440 -22.00 -19.24 27.22
CA THR A 440 -20.77 -19.89 26.75
C THR A 440 -20.03 -18.99 25.75
N VAL A 441 -20.76 -18.28 24.91
CA VAL A 441 -20.18 -17.26 24.00
C VAL A 441 -19.59 -16.10 24.79
N ALA A 442 -20.32 -15.61 25.82
CA ALA A 442 -19.79 -14.58 26.70
C ALA A 442 -18.51 -15.00 27.41
N LEU A 443 -18.42 -16.26 27.85
CA LEU A 443 -17.16 -16.81 28.37
C LEU A 443 -16.05 -16.76 27.32
N LEU A 444 -16.31 -17.25 26.10
CA LEU A 444 -15.34 -17.20 25.00
C LEU A 444 -14.83 -15.79 24.71
N ASP A 445 -15.71 -14.79 24.74
CA ASP A 445 -15.35 -13.39 24.46
C ASP A 445 -14.47 -12.77 25.57
N THR A 446 -14.46 -13.36 26.78
CA THR A 446 -13.53 -12.95 27.86
C THR A 446 -12.13 -13.55 27.71
N LEU A 447 -11.97 -14.59 26.91
CA LEU A 447 -10.69 -15.27 26.71
C LEU A 447 -9.86 -14.58 25.63
N PRO A 448 -8.52 -14.55 25.76
CA PRO A 448 -7.63 -13.97 24.76
C PRO A 448 -7.86 -14.55 23.35
N ASP A 449 -7.84 -13.72 22.33
CA ASP A 449 -8.11 -14.11 20.92
C ASP A 449 -6.84 -14.63 20.21
N THR A 450 -5.93 -15.25 20.94
CA THR A 450 -4.68 -15.77 20.40
C THR A 450 -4.83 -17.23 19.98
N GLU A 451 -4.61 -17.53 18.69
CA GLU A 451 -4.55 -18.88 18.12
C GLU A 451 -5.80 -19.73 18.40
N ARG A 452 -7.00 -19.17 18.18
CA ARG A 452 -8.23 -19.95 18.33
C ARG A 452 -8.43 -20.91 17.16
N ASP A 453 -8.98 -22.08 17.45
CA ASP A 453 -9.55 -22.97 16.45
C ASP A 453 -11.01 -22.59 16.15
N ASP A 454 -11.61 -23.28 15.18
CA ASP A 454 -13.05 -23.17 14.92
C ASP A 454 -13.84 -23.57 16.18
N VAL A 455 -14.97 -22.93 16.42
CA VAL A 455 -15.84 -23.25 17.56
C VAL A 455 -17.25 -23.47 17.07
N ALA A 456 -17.77 -24.66 17.28
CA ALA A 456 -19.18 -24.97 17.13
C ALA A 456 -19.79 -25.38 18.46
N LEU A 457 -20.96 -24.83 18.77
CA LEU A 457 -21.76 -25.14 19.95
C LEU A 457 -23.17 -25.51 19.49
N LEU A 458 -23.73 -26.56 20.08
CA LEU A 458 -25.12 -26.94 19.89
C LEU A 458 -25.73 -27.27 21.26
N ALA A 459 -26.74 -26.54 21.65
CA ALA A 459 -27.50 -26.79 22.90
C ALA A 459 -28.94 -27.18 22.59
N LEU A 460 -29.42 -28.14 23.38
CA LEU A 460 -30.78 -28.64 23.38
C LEU A 460 -31.31 -28.53 24.80
N SER A 461 -32.55 -28.09 25.01
CA SER A 461 -33.19 -28.15 26.33
C SER A 461 -34.69 -28.43 26.19
N VAL A 462 -35.23 -29.11 27.19
CA VAL A 462 -36.68 -29.37 27.29
C VAL A 462 -37.31 -28.31 28.19
N PRO A 463 -38.20 -27.44 27.65
CA PRO A 463 -38.87 -26.44 28.47
C PRO A 463 -39.69 -27.05 29.60
N THR A 464 -39.77 -26.37 30.76
CA THR A 464 -40.69 -26.75 31.83
C THR A 464 -42.12 -26.39 31.43
N PRO A 465 -43.16 -27.15 31.90
CA PRO A 465 -44.55 -26.88 31.54
C PRO A 465 -45.03 -25.47 31.89
N ASP A 466 -44.49 -24.86 32.92
CA ASP A 466 -44.81 -23.52 33.40
C ASP A 466 -44.05 -22.35 32.65
N ALA A 467 -43.10 -22.71 31.83
CA ALA A 467 -42.39 -21.73 31.02
C ALA A 467 -43.35 -21.23 29.91
N ALA A 468 -43.61 -19.90 29.86
CA ALA A 468 -44.29 -19.30 28.71
C ALA A 468 -43.63 -19.79 27.42
N PRO A 469 -44.40 -20.09 26.34
CA PRO A 469 -43.82 -20.51 25.09
C PRO A 469 -42.91 -19.38 24.60
N ALA A 470 -41.62 -19.49 24.91
CA ALA A 470 -40.59 -18.66 24.30
C ALA A 470 -40.64 -19.03 22.82
N GLY A 471 -40.94 -18.04 21.98
CA GLY A 471 -40.85 -18.23 20.53
C GLY A 471 -39.50 -18.86 20.25
N ILE A 472 -39.50 -19.83 19.35
CA ILE A 472 -38.31 -20.59 18.97
C ILE A 472 -37.19 -19.58 18.63
N THR A 473 -36.29 -19.35 19.56
CA THR A 473 -35.16 -18.43 19.35
C THR A 473 -34.02 -19.23 18.79
N THR A 474 -33.97 -19.34 17.46
CA THR A 474 -32.80 -19.84 16.77
C THR A 474 -31.78 -18.69 16.70
N THR A 475 -30.95 -18.59 17.69
CA THR A 475 -29.87 -17.58 17.67
C THR A 475 -28.68 -18.18 16.94
N VAL A 476 -28.55 -17.90 15.65
CA VAL A 476 -27.33 -18.19 14.88
C VAL A 476 -26.41 -16.98 15.01
N HIS A 477 -25.45 -17.03 15.90
CA HIS A 477 -24.37 -16.05 15.96
C HIS A 477 -23.29 -16.43 14.95
N SER A 478 -23.49 -16.01 13.67
CA SER A 478 -22.38 -15.93 12.73
C SER A 478 -21.68 -14.59 12.97
N ALA A 479 -20.37 -14.57 13.16
CA ALA A 479 -19.59 -13.33 13.16
C ALA A 479 -19.72 -12.67 11.78
N ALA A 480 -20.76 -11.82 11.59
CA ALA A 480 -20.91 -10.98 10.42
C ALA A 480 -19.79 -9.93 10.45
N ALA A 481 -19.09 -9.79 9.32
CA ALA A 481 -18.19 -8.66 9.09
C ALA A 481 -18.91 -7.33 9.40
N PRO A 482 -18.21 -6.31 9.92
CA PRO A 482 -18.81 -5.00 10.20
C PRO A 482 -19.38 -4.44 8.90
N THR A 483 -20.66 -4.14 8.90
CA THR A 483 -21.34 -3.42 7.82
C THR A 483 -20.69 -2.05 7.71
N ALA A 484 -19.97 -1.80 6.61
CA ALA A 484 -19.53 -0.48 6.25
C ALA A 484 -20.75 0.42 6.10
N ASP A 485 -20.87 1.39 6.99
CA ASP A 485 -21.88 2.44 6.97
C ASP A 485 -21.61 3.35 5.76
N VAL A 486 -22.24 3.05 4.62
CA VAL A 486 -22.23 3.93 3.46
C VAL A 486 -23.26 5.01 3.71
N SER A 487 -22.86 6.07 4.38
CA SER A 487 -23.60 7.32 4.43
C SER A 487 -23.59 7.96 3.04
N VAL A 488 -24.62 7.71 2.26
CA VAL A 488 -24.92 8.45 1.03
C VAL A 488 -25.35 9.87 1.44
N GLY A 489 -24.43 10.82 1.31
CA GLY A 489 -24.72 12.25 1.41
C GLY A 489 -25.68 12.66 0.30
N GLN A 490 -26.94 12.89 0.64
CA GLN A 490 -27.88 13.59 -0.23
C GLN A 490 -27.49 15.07 -0.30
N GLU A 491 -26.83 15.46 -1.40
CA GLU A 491 -26.75 16.88 -1.80
C GLU A 491 -28.13 17.39 -2.25
N ASN A 492 -28.67 18.23 -1.41
CA ASN A 492 -29.92 18.95 -1.63
C ASN A 492 -29.68 20.08 -2.65
N ARG A 493 -30.02 19.88 -3.92
CA ARG A 493 -30.20 20.98 -4.86
C ARG A 493 -31.66 21.49 -4.74
N ARG A 494 -31.81 22.73 -4.33
CA ARG A 494 -33.02 23.53 -4.50
C ARG A 494 -32.77 24.66 -5.50
N PRO A 495 -33.82 25.19 -6.07
CA PRO A 495 -33.95 25.63 -7.47
C PRO A 495 -33.33 26.99 -7.79
#